data_8a43b3f390722bae783fb1e628650ece
#
_entry.id   8a43b3f390722bae783fb1e628650ece
#
_cell.length_a   1.000
_cell.length_b   1.000
_cell.length_c   1.000
_cell.angle_alpha   90.00
_cell.angle_beta   90.00
_cell.angle_gamma   90.00
#
_symmetry.space_group_name_H-M   'P 1'
#
loop_
_entity.id
_entity.type
_entity.pdbx_description
1 polymer ?
#
loop_
_entity_poly.entity_id
_entity_poly.type
_entity_poly.pdbx_seq_one_letter_code
_entity_poly.pdbx_strand_id
1 'polypeptide(L)'
;MASSEVDHEVREALLTCSQGHWFPVVRGIPRMLPDSLQEHWATVEPLLSRLPPDRAESVRGGISPDAGAYDRRTKENFSLEWDFHEVGDATWGIELDERVRKYLLDPIGVPRAELPGKVLLDAGCGNGSQSVAYTELGLEVIALDLSSGLEHGLKFLERRPDADPKLVHFVQGDLQHPPLADGCVDIIHSAGVLHHTPDTLGTFRRLCRVLKPGGTFYIWLYKREEGVTTVVDSLRKVTTRMRPATFARVAQVMAPPFQAFRYVANAVKWRAYPPTTRRESALALMDIFGAPHAHAHSFPEVTAWYEQEGFTTVWPCNDDRRGFGACGRLPAHEDASRPFAVVSTPLPGQRENDRQD
;
A
#
# COMPACT_ATOMS: atom_id res chain seq x y z
N MET A 1 -28.14 8.55 -7.69
CA MET A 1 -27.25 8.26 -6.56
C MET A 1 -28.11 8.17 -5.31
N ALA A 2 -28.07 7.03 -4.59
CA ALA A 2 -28.69 6.91 -3.27
C ALA A 2 -27.57 7.06 -2.26
N SER A 3 -27.54 8.13 -1.49
CA SER A 3 -26.50 8.40 -0.50
C SER A 3 -27.10 8.84 0.84
N SER A 4 -26.45 8.51 1.93
CA SER A 4 -26.61 9.17 3.21
C SER A 4 -25.43 10.14 3.38
N GLU A 5 -25.71 11.43 3.45
CA GLU A 5 -24.71 12.47 3.64
C GLU A 5 -24.75 12.92 5.11
N VAL A 6 -23.58 12.99 5.73
CA VAL A 6 -23.37 13.67 7.02
C VAL A 6 -22.21 14.61 6.80
N ASP A 7 -22.43 15.91 7.00
CA ASP A 7 -21.42 16.98 6.84
C ASP A 7 -20.69 16.99 5.48
N HIS A 8 -21.43 16.77 4.37
CA HIS A 8 -20.93 16.69 3.01
C HIS A 8 -20.06 15.45 2.69
N GLU A 9 -19.91 14.51 3.62
CA GLU A 9 -19.23 13.24 3.39
C GLU A 9 -20.23 12.14 3.03
N VAL A 10 -19.97 11.43 1.92
CA VAL A 10 -20.80 10.31 1.48
C VAL A 10 -20.42 9.06 2.25
N ARG A 11 -21.16 8.70 3.29
CA ARG A 11 -20.88 7.52 4.12
C ARG A 11 -21.36 6.21 3.54
N GLU A 12 -22.52 6.22 2.89
CA GLU A 12 -23.12 5.06 2.25
C GLU A 12 -23.70 5.43 0.89
N ALA A 13 -23.27 4.75 -0.15
CA ALA A 13 -23.73 4.98 -1.52
C ALA A 13 -23.52 3.75 -2.40
N LEU A 14 -24.07 3.83 -3.62
CA LEU A 14 -23.75 2.94 -4.72
C LEU A 14 -23.13 3.75 -5.84
N LEU A 15 -21.93 3.38 -6.24
CA LEU A 15 -21.22 3.92 -7.40
C LEU A 15 -21.47 3.03 -8.61
N THR A 16 -21.58 3.62 -9.79
CA THR A 16 -21.64 2.87 -11.05
C THR A 16 -20.66 3.46 -12.05
N CYS A 17 -20.02 2.60 -12.82
CA CYS A 17 -19.17 3.01 -13.95
C CYS A 17 -19.95 3.02 -15.27
N SER A 18 -19.34 3.53 -16.33
CA SER A 18 -19.93 3.57 -17.69
C SER A 18 -20.20 2.18 -18.28
N GLN A 19 -19.55 1.14 -17.76
CA GLN A 19 -19.76 -0.26 -18.17
C GLN A 19 -20.88 -0.95 -17.39
N GLY A 20 -21.54 -0.26 -16.45
CA GLY A 20 -22.66 -0.80 -15.67
C GLY A 20 -22.26 -1.60 -14.44
N HIS A 21 -20.98 -1.64 -14.06
CA HIS A 21 -20.57 -2.24 -12.79
C HIS A 21 -20.98 -1.35 -11.61
N TRP A 22 -21.32 -1.99 -10.49
CA TRP A 22 -21.73 -1.34 -9.26
C TRP A 22 -20.76 -1.63 -8.12
N PHE A 23 -20.47 -0.61 -7.34
CA PHE A 23 -19.57 -0.71 -6.18
C PHE A 23 -20.18 0.04 -4.99
N PRO A 24 -20.20 -0.56 -3.78
CA PRO A 24 -20.71 0.12 -2.61
C PRO A 24 -19.68 1.08 -2.01
N VAL A 25 -20.16 2.19 -1.45
CA VAL A 25 -19.44 2.98 -0.45
C VAL A 25 -19.94 2.55 0.91
N VAL A 26 -19.03 2.14 1.77
CA VAL A 26 -19.33 1.67 3.12
C VAL A 26 -18.45 2.41 4.12
N ARG A 27 -19.05 3.14 5.05
CA ARG A 27 -18.35 3.99 6.02
C ARG A 27 -17.43 5.05 5.38
N GLY A 28 -17.86 5.63 4.26
CA GLY A 28 -17.07 6.61 3.52
C GLY A 28 -15.99 5.99 2.61
N ILE A 29 -15.85 4.66 2.59
CA ILE A 29 -14.82 3.97 1.80
C ILE A 29 -15.47 3.32 0.57
N PRO A 30 -15.13 3.74 -0.66
CA PRO A 30 -15.44 3.00 -1.88
C PRO A 30 -14.81 1.61 -1.86
N ARG A 31 -15.64 0.57 -2.04
CA ARG A 31 -15.23 -0.85 -2.08
C ARG A 31 -15.17 -1.30 -3.52
N MET A 32 -14.02 -1.10 -4.17
CA MET A 32 -13.84 -1.27 -5.61
C MET A 32 -13.37 -2.68 -6.01
N LEU A 33 -13.73 -3.70 -5.23
CA LEU A 33 -13.44 -5.10 -5.54
C LEU A 33 -14.65 -5.78 -6.19
N PRO A 34 -14.44 -6.80 -7.05
CA PRO A 34 -15.51 -7.46 -7.79
C PRO A 34 -16.62 -8.07 -6.92
N ASP A 35 -16.30 -8.58 -5.73
CA ASP A 35 -17.23 -9.19 -4.80
C ASP A 35 -17.76 -8.25 -3.70
N SER A 36 -17.43 -6.97 -3.79
CA SER A 36 -17.78 -5.97 -2.75
C SER A 36 -19.28 -5.81 -2.54
N LEU A 37 -20.10 -5.95 -3.59
CA LEU A 37 -21.56 -5.92 -3.44
C LEU A 37 -22.05 -7.06 -2.54
N GLN A 38 -21.55 -8.28 -2.76
CA GLN A 38 -21.92 -9.45 -1.96
C GLN A 38 -21.39 -9.36 -0.53
N GLU A 39 -20.12 -8.95 -0.38
CA GLU A 39 -19.47 -8.81 0.93
C GLU A 39 -20.19 -7.78 1.82
N HIS A 40 -20.71 -6.71 1.21
CA HIS A 40 -21.36 -5.61 1.93
C HIS A 40 -22.88 -5.55 1.70
N TRP A 41 -23.51 -6.68 1.38
CA TRP A 41 -24.93 -6.74 1.02
C TRP A 41 -25.85 -6.13 2.07
N ALA A 42 -25.56 -6.32 3.36
CA ALA A 42 -26.34 -5.73 4.44
C ALA A 42 -26.41 -4.20 4.41
N THR A 43 -25.38 -3.53 3.88
CA THR A 43 -25.36 -2.09 3.66
C THR A 43 -26.00 -1.72 2.32
N VAL A 44 -25.84 -2.56 1.30
CA VAL A 44 -26.33 -2.32 -0.07
C VAL A 44 -27.86 -2.46 -0.15
N GLU A 45 -28.43 -3.51 0.44
CA GLU A 45 -29.85 -3.85 0.29
C GLU A 45 -30.80 -2.71 0.69
N PRO A 46 -30.60 -2.00 1.82
CA PRO A 46 -31.43 -0.84 2.17
C PRO A 46 -31.37 0.31 1.16
N LEU A 47 -30.25 0.48 0.45
CA LEU A 47 -30.08 1.53 -0.55
C LEU A 47 -30.87 1.26 -1.82
N LEU A 48 -31.19 0.00 -2.12
CA LEU A 48 -31.94 -0.39 -3.32
C LEU A 48 -33.36 0.20 -3.32
N SER A 49 -33.97 0.39 -2.16
CA SER A 49 -35.30 1.02 -2.04
C SER A 49 -35.34 2.46 -2.51
N ARG A 50 -34.17 3.11 -2.60
CA ARG A 50 -34.01 4.50 -3.03
C ARG A 50 -33.69 4.61 -4.54
N LEU A 51 -33.56 3.49 -5.23
CA LEU A 51 -33.25 3.42 -6.66
C LEU A 51 -34.53 3.16 -7.47
N PRO A 52 -34.60 3.59 -8.73
CA PRO A 52 -35.57 3.09 -9.69
C PRO A 52 -35.51 1.56 -9.80
N PRO A 53 -36.66 0.87 -10.05
CA PRO A 53 -36.71 -0.59 -10.05
C PRO A 53 -35.69 -1.28 -10.99
N ASP A 54 -35.52 -0.72 -12.20
CA ASP A 54 -34.54 -1.19 -13.20
C ASP A 54 -33.09 -1.09 -12.70
N ARG A 55 -32.77 -0.04 -11.99
CA ARG A 55 -31.45 0.13 -11.36
C ARG A 55 -31.24 -0.80 -10.21
N ALA A 56 -32.24 -0.97 -9.35
CA ALA A 56 -32.18 -1.93 -8.24
C ALA A 56 -32.00 -3.36 -8.74
N GLU A 57 -32.67 -3.74 -9.83
CA GLU A 57 -32.48 -5.04 -10.48
C GLU A 57 -31.07 -5.19 -11.08
N SER A 58 -30.55 -4.15 -11.72
CA SER A 58 -29.18 -4.11 -12.24
C SER A 58 -28.13 -4.33 -11.12
N VAL A 59 -28.33 -3.75 -9.94
CA VAL A 59 -27.44 -3.98 -8.78
C VAL A 59 -27.51 -5.45 -8.33
N ARG A 60 -28.71 -6.03 -8.24
CA ARG A 60 -28.86 -7.45 -7.88
C ARG A 60 -28.23 -8.39 -8.89
N GLY A 61 -28.36 -8.07 -10.18
CA GLY A 61 -27.72 -8.80 -11.29
C GLY A 61 -26.20 -8.64 -11.33
N GLY A 62 -25.65 -7.57 -10.76
CA GLY A 62 -24.20 -7.34 -10.63
C GLY A 62 -23.51 -8.21 -9.56
N ILE A 63 -24.27 -8.96 -8.76
CA ILE A 63 -23.70 -9.95 -7.84
C ILE A 63 -23.36 -11.20 -8.67
N SER A 64 -22.09 -11.26 -9.11
CA SER A 64 -21.60 -12.43 -9.86
C SER A 64 -20.59 -13.21 -9.02
N PRO A 65 -20.79 -14.52 -8.88
CA PRO A 65 -19.77 -15.37 -8.24
C PRO A 65 -18.45 -15.42 -9.02
N ASP A 66 -18.49 -15.08 -10.31
CA ASP A 66 -17.35 -15.06 -11.24
C ASP A 66 -16.83 -13.65 -11.54
N ALA A 67 -17.28 -12.63 -10.79
CA ALA A 67 -16.83 -11.27 -10.97
C ALA A 67 -15.33 -11.18 -10.69
N GLY A 68 -14.54 -11.11 -11.74
CA GLY A 68 -13.11 -10.86 -11.83
C GLY A 68 -12.22 -11.54 -10.78
N ALA A 69 -11.24 -12.30 -11.22
CA ALA A 69 -10.28 -12.91 -10.31
C ALA A 69 -9.38 -11.84 -9.69
N TYR A 70 -9.48 -11.62 -8.39
CA TYR A 70 -8.46 -10.95 -7.60
C TYR A 70 -7.94 -11.91 -6.52
N ASP A 71 -6.79 -11.61 -5.94
CA ASP A 71 -6.20 -12.51 -4.95
C ASP A 71 -6.86 -12.36 -3.57
N ARG A 72 -8.01 -13.07 -3.40
CA ARG A 72 -8.74 -13.13 -2.13
C ARG A 72 -7.87 -13.59 -0.96
N ARG A 73 -6.91 -14.46 -1.23
CA ARG A 73 -6.05 -15.00 -0.19
C ARG A 73 -5.07 -13.94 0.31
N THR A 74 -4.51 -13.14 -0.58
CA THR A 74 -3.69 -11.99 -0.22
C THR A 74 -4.53 -10.99 0.59
N LYS A 75 -5.77 -10.68 0.15
CA LYS A 75 -6.70 -9.85 0.92
C LYS A 75 -6.92 -10.37 2.34
N GLU A 76 -7.27 -11.65 2.49
CA GLU A 76 -7.52 -12.27 3.79
C GLU A 76 -6.29 -12.24 4.70
N ASN A 77 -5.10 -12.56 4.15
CA ASN A 77 -3.85 -12.58 4.91
C ASN A 77 -3.54 -11.18 5.47
N PHE A 78 -3.52 -10.17 4.60
CA PHE A 78 -3.19 -8.81 5.02
C PHE A 78 -4.30 -8.16 5.86
N SER A 79 -5.58 -8.49 5.64
CA SER A 79 -6.67 -8.05 6.54
C SER A 79 -6.43 -8.54 7.97
N LEU A 80 -6.14 -9.84 8.14
CA LEU A 80 -5.81 -10.41 9.45
C LEU A 80 -4.53 -9.82 10.04
N GLU A 81 -3.51 -9.56 9.21
CA GLU A 81 -2.27 -8.97 9.66
C GLU A 81 -2.50 -7.58 10.23
N TRP A 82 -3.23 -6.73 9.54
CA TRP A 82 -3.55 -5.39 10.01
C TRP A 82 -4.51 -5.35 11.21
N ASP A 83 -5.39 -6.34 11.37
CA ASP A 83 -6.21 -6.49 12.57
C ASP A 83 -5.37 -6.79 13.83
N PHE A 84 -4.21 -7.43 13.65
CA PHE A 84 -3.23 -7.60 14.72
C PHE A 84 -2.37 -6.37 14.98
N HIS A 85 -2.31 -5.42 14.06
CA HIS A 85 -1.59 -4.18 14.28
C HIS A 85 -2.37 -3.28 15.23
N GLU A 86 -1.74 -2.86 16.32
CA GLU A 86 -2.26 -1.71 17.07
C GLU A 86 -2.11 -0.47 16.21
N VAL A 87 -3.20 0.29 16.10
CA VAL A 87 -3.16 1.61 15.50
C VAL A 87 -2.37 2.50 16.45
N GLY A 88 -1.07 2.64 16.19
CA GLY A 88 -0.12 3.37 17.00
C GLY A 88 0.87 4.14 16.14
N ASP A 89 1.72 4.90 16.81
CA ASP A 89 2.70 5.75 16.14
C ASP A 89 3.88 4.96 15.57
N ALA A 90 4.09 3.71 16.02
CA ALA A 90 5.17 2.85 15.53
C ALA A 90 4.63 1.63 14.76
N THR A 91 5.31 1.27 13.67
CA THR A 91 5.05 0.05 12.89
C THR A 91 6.40 -0.57 12.52
N TRP A 92 6.55 -1.89 12.69
CA TRP A 92 7.81 -2.60 12.44
C TRP A 92 9.00 -2.08 13.27
N GLY A 93 8.72 -1.49 14.45
CA GLY A 93 9.73 -0.89 15.33
C GLY A 93 10.28 0.45 14.83
N ILE A 94 9.59 1.10 13.90
CA ILE A 94 9.95 2.43 13.38
C ILE A 94 8.78 3.38 13.69
N GLU A 95 9.08 4.51 14.34
CA GLU A 95 8.11 5.55 14.63
C GLU A 95 7.53 6.16 13.35
N LEU A 96 6.30 6.65 13.42
CA LEU A 96 5.57 7.14 12.24
C LEU A 96 6.31 8.29 11.53
N ASP A 97 6.79 9.26 12.28
CA ASP A 97 7.49 10.43 11.71
C ASP A 97 8.80 10.00 11.03
N GLU A 98 9.52 9.04 11.61
CA GLU A 98 10.71 8.46 10.98
C GLU A 98 10.34 7.68 9.70
N ARG A 99 9.20 6.99 9.69
CA ARG A 99 8.69 6.31 8.48
C ARG A 99 8.31 7.30 7.39
N VAL A 100 7.64 8.38 7.75
CA VAL A 100 7.30 9.48 6.81
C VAL A 100 8.57 10.05 6.21
N ARG A 101 9.56 10.36 7.03
CA ARG A 101 10.85 10.86 6.55
C ARG A 101 11.55 9.84 5.65
N LYS A 102 11.77 8.63 6.17
CA LYS A 102 12.55 7.57 5.51
C LYS A 102 11.94 7.07 4.21
N TYR A 103 10.63 6.89 4.16
CA TYR A 103 9.97 6.24 3.03
C TYR A 103 9.27 7.23 2.08
N LEU A 104 9.06 8.48 2.48
CA LEU A 104 8.49 9.50 1.59
C LEU A 104 9.47 10.65 1.36
N LEU A 105 9.78 11.45 2.38
CA LEU A 105 10.48 12.72 2.20
C LEU A 105 11.88 12.54 1.63
N ASP A 106 12.67 11.63 2.21
CA ASP A 106 14.05 11.38 1.76
C ASP A 106 14.10 10.80 0.32
N PRO A 107 13.20 9.83 -0.07
CA PRO A 107 13.24 9.23 -1.39
C PRO A 107 12.75 10.08 -2.54
N ILE A 108 11.67 10.84 -2.37
CA ILE A 108 10.92 11.39 -3.51
C ILE A 108 11.62 12.54 -4.25
N GLY A 109 12.63 13.16 -3.63
CA GLY A 109 13.36 14.26 -4.27
C GLY A 109 12.52 15.51 -4.58
N VAL A 110 11.40 15.68 -3.87
CA VAL A 110 10.51 16.85 -3.96
C VAL A 110 10.70 17.69 -2.70
N PRO A 111 11.05 18.97 -2.81
CA PRO A 111 11.17 19.86 -1.64
C PRO A 111 9.88 19.89 -0.83
N ARG A 112 9.99 19.85 0.51
CA ARG A 112 8.81 19.87 1.41
C ARG A 112 7.86 21.04 1.11
N ALA A 113 8.40 22.20 0.75
CA ALA A 113 7.61 23.38 0.41
C ALA A 113 6.77 23.24 -0.87
N GLU A 114 7.07 22.24 -1.71
CA GLU A 114 6.36 21.97 -2.97
C GLU A 114 5.33 20.84 -2.83
N LEU A 115 5.19 20.21 -1.66
CA LEU A 115 4.26 19.12 -1.42
C LEU A 115 2.79 19.59 -1.30
N PRO A 116 2.48 20.73 -0.66
CA PRO A 116 1.08 21.14 -0.50
C PRO A 116 0.33 21.21 -1.83
N GLY A 117 -0.86 20.59 -1.87
CA GLY A 117 -1.73 20.54 -3.04
C GLY A 117 -1.35 19.50 -4.11
N LYS A 118 -0.25 18.74 -3.94
CA LYS A 118 0.03 17.58 -4.79
C LYS A 118 -0.83 16.40 -4.38
N VAL A 119 -1.22 15.59 -5.36
CA VAL A 119 -1.96 14.34 -5.16
C VAL A 119 -0.96 13.19 -5.03
N LEU A 120 -1.02 12.49 -3.90
CA LEU A 120 -0.21 11.31 -3.62
C LEU A 120 -1.09 10.05 -3.62
N LEU A 121 -0.68 9.03 -4.37
CA LEU A 121 -1.21 7.68 -4.24
C LEU A 121 -0.34 6.89 -3.25
N ASP A 122 -0.89 6.52 -2.10
CA ASP A 122 -0.31 5.54 -1.18
C ASP A 122 -0.80 4.15 -1.60
N ALA A 123 -0.01 3.51 -2.46
CA ALA A 123 -0.34 2.24 -3.11
C ALA A 123 0.02 1.06 -2.20
N GLY A 124 -0.97 0.50 -1.53
CA GLY A 124 -0.85 -0.48 -0.47
C GLY A 124 -0.69 0.20 0.89
N CYS A 125 -1.64 1.05 1.25
CA CYS A 125 -1.58 1.89 2.46
C CYS A 125 -1.69 1.10 3.78
N GLY A 126 -2.06 -0.19 3.73
CA GLY A 126 -2.20 -1.06 4.90
C GLY A 126 -3.21 -0.52 5.91
N ASN A 127 -2.75 -0.17 7.10
CA ASN A 127 -3.60 0.41 8.15
C ASN A 127 -3.85 1.92 7.99
N GLY A 128 -3.36 2.55 6.94
CA GLY A 128 -3.59 3.95 6.62
C GLY A 128 -2.89 4.98 7.51
N SER A 129 -2.09 4.57 8.50
CA SER A 129 -1.46 5.51 9.43
C SER A 129 -0.50 6.49 8.74
N GLN A 130 0.30 6.00 7.76
CA GLN A 130 1.17 6.88 6.97
C GLN A 130 0.38 7.81 6.07
N SER A 131 -0.69 7.30 5.41
CA SER A 131 -1.56 8.11 4.56
C SER A 131 -2.15 9.30 5.32
N VAL A 132 -2.58 9.08 6.57
CA VAL A 132 -3.07 10.16 7.44
C VAL A 132 -1.95 11.17 7.73
N ALA A 133 -0.76 10.71 8.10
CA ALA A 133 0.37 11.60 8.39
C ALA A 133 0.84 12.42 7.16
N TYR A 134 0.66 11.89 5.95
CA TYR A 134 1.00 12.64 4.72
C TYR A 134 0.12 13.87 4.51
N THR A 135 -1.10 13.89 5.05
CA THR A 135 -1.96 15.09 4.99
C THR A 135 -1.40 16.26 5.79
N GLU A 136 -0.61 16.00 6.83
CA GLU A 136 0.08 17.04 7.62
C GLU A 136 1.17 17.78 6.81
N LEU A 137 1.56 17.19 5.66
CA LEU A 137 2.44 17.82 4.67
C LEU A 137 1.67 18.63 3.62
N GLY A 138 0.35 18.73 3.73
CA GLY A 138 -0.53 19.39 2.75
C GLY A 138 -0.76 18.56 1.47
N LEU A 139 -0.45 17.27 1.48
CA LEU A 139 -0.71 16.36 0.37
C LEU A 139 -2.18 15.93 0.37
N GLU A 140 -2.80 15.89 -0.81
CA GLU A 140 -4.04 15.17 -1.02
C GLU A 140 -3.71 13.69 -1.25
N VAL A 141 -4.21 12.80 -0.41
CA VAL A 141 -3.77 11.40 -0.35
C VAL A 141 -4.89 10.46 -0.79
N ILE A 142 -4.64 9.67 -1.81
CA ILE A 142 -5.46 8.51 -2.18
C ILE A 142 -4.81 7.29 -1.52
N ALA A 143 -5.42 6.78 -0.46
CA ALA A 143 -4.95 5.62 0.31
C ALA A 143 -5.63 4.35 -0.22
N LEU A 144 -4.94 3.61 -1.10
CA LEU A 144 -5.48 2.43 -1.78
C LEU A 144 -4.89 1.15 -1.19
N ASP A 145 -5.75 0.23 -0.75
CA ASP A 145 -5.34 -1.10 -0.26
C ASP A 145 -6.35 -2.18 -0.64
N LEU A 146 -5.86 -3.41 -0.80
CA LEU A 146 -6.68 -4.59 -1.06
C LEU A 146 -7.41 -5.06 0.20
N SER A 147 -6.76 -4.96 1.36
CA SER A 147 -7.24 -5.45 2.64
C SER A 147 -8.28 -4.53 3.29
N SER A 148 -8.92 -5.01 4.35
CA SER A 148 -9.77 -4.19 5.22
C SER A 148 -8.97 -3.35 6.23
N GLY A 149 -7.65 -3.49 6.26
CA GLY A 149 -6.77 -2.77 7.18
C GLY A 149 -6.93 -1.25 7.14
N LEU A 150 -7.24 -0.71 5.96
CA LEU A 150 -7.50 0.73 5.75
C LEU A 150 -8.62 1.31 6.65
N GLU A 151 -9.51 0.47 7.21
CA GLU A 151 -10.52 0.94 8.18
C GLU A 151 -9.90 1.43 9.49
N HIS A 152 -8.69 0.97 9.82
CA HIS A 152 -7.94 1.48 10.97
C HIS A 152 -7.48 2.93 10.76
N GLY A 153 -7.27 3.33 9.51
CA GLY A 153 -6.91 4.70 9.14
C GLY A 153 -7.97 5.72 9.53
N LEU A 154 -9.26 5.39 9.42
CA LEU A 154 -10.35 6.25 9.89
C LEU A 154 -10.26 6.50 11.41
N LYS A 155 -9.97 5.44 12.19
CA LYS A 155 -9.80 5.56 13.65
C LYS A 155 -8.51 6.31 14.02
N PHE A 156 -7.48 6.17 13.19
CA PHE A 156 -6.22 6.87 13.39
C PHE A 156 -6.37 8.37 13.12
N LEU A 157 -7.11 8.73 12.08
CA LEU A 157 -7.44 10.11 11.73
C LEU A 157 -8.10 10.87 12.91
N GLU A 158 -9.01 10.21 13.66
CA GLU A 158 -9.64 10.79 14.85
C GLU A 158 -8.62 11.13 15.98
N ARG A 159 -7.44 10.54 15.95
CA ARG A 159 -6.38 10.72 16.97
C ARG A 159 -5.27 11.68 16.53
N ARG A 160 -5.30 12.16 15.29
CA ARG A 160 -4.31 13.05 14.70
C ARG A 160 -4.92 14.42 14.40
N PRO A 161 -4.94 15.35 15.37
CA PRO A 161 -5.61 16.64 15.21
C PRO A 161 -4.98 17.53 14.13
N ASP A 162 -3.71 17.31 13.77
CA ASP A 162 -2.98 18.05 12.73
C ASP A 162 -3.24 17.51 11.32
N ALA A 163 -3.83 16.30 11.20
CA ALA A 163 -4.21 15.72 9.92
C ALA A 163 -5.53 16.32 9.41
N ASP A 164 -5.57 16.66 8.13
CA ASP A 164 -6.81 17.16 7.50
C ASP A 164 -7.64 15.98 6.94
N PRO A 165 -8.81 15.69 7.52
CA PRO A 165 -9.68 14.62 7.05
C PRO A 165 -10.19 14.82 5.60
N LYS A 166 -10.16 16.04 5.08
CA LYS A 166 -10.56 16.34 3.71
C LYS A 166 -9.50 15.99 2.68
N LEU A 167 -8.25 15.76 3.13
CA LEU A 167 -7.12 15.47 2.28
C LEU A 167 -6.80 13.97 2.19
N VAL A 168 -7.48 13.08 2.94
CA VAL A 168 -7.26 11.64 2.85
C VAL A 168 -8.50 10.92 2.34
N HIS A 169 -8.32 10.11 1.28
CA HIS A 169 -9.37 9.34 0.61
C HIS A 169 -9.02 7.87 0.65
N PHE A 170 -9.64 7.12 1.55
CA PHE A 170 -9.46 5.67 1.64
C PHE A 170 -10.26 4.96 0.56
N VAL A 171 -9.63 4.05 -0.19
CA VAL A 171 -10.25 3.25 -1.25
C VAL A 171 -9.82 1.80 -1.10
N GLN A 172 -10.77 0.88 -1.00
CA GLN A 172 -10.45 -0.55 -1.09
C GLN A 172 -10.44 -0.98 -2.55
N GLY A 173 -9.30 -1.49 -3.03
CA GLY A 173 -9.14 -1.89 -4.42
C GLY A 173 -7.88 -2.69 -4.67
N ASP A 174 -7.76 -3.24 -5.86
CA ASP A 174 -6.63 -4.05 -6.29
C ASP A 174 -5.65 -3.21 -7.11
N LEU A 175 -4.39 -3.16 -6.69
CA LEU A 175 -3.31 -2.46 -7.39
C LEU A 175 -3.02 -3.04 -8.78
N GLN A 176 -3.44 -4.28 -9.04
CA GLN A 176 -3.37 -4.85 -10.38
C GLN A 176 -4.43 -4.25 -11.32
N HIS A 177 -5.48 -3.64 -10.77
CA HIS A 177 -6.57 -2.97 -11.48
C HIS A 177 -6.94 -1.68 -10.74
N PRO A 178 -6.01 -0.70 -10.64
CA PRO A 178 -6.24 0.48 -9.83
C PRO A 178 -7.46 1.25 -10.36
N PRO A 179 -8.45 1.55 -9.50
CA PRO A 179 -9.68 2.23 -9.91
C PRO A 179 -9.45 3.76 -10.03
N LEU A 180 -8.43 4.13 -10.76
CA LEU A 180 -7.97 5.51 -10.93
C LEU A 180 -7.84 5.84 -12.42
N ALA A 181 -8.05 7.10 -12.76
CA ALA A 181 -7.81 7.60 -14.11
C ALA A 181 -6.31 7.68 -14.43
N ASP A 182 -5.97 7.55 -15.71
CA ASP A 182 -4.60 7.76 -16.17
C ASP A 182 -4.15 9.20 -15.88
N GLY A 183 -2.90 9.38 -15.45
CA GLY A 183 -2.29 10.69 -15.23
C GLY A 183 -2.97 11.56 -14.16
N CYS A 184 -3.48 10.97 -13.08
CA CYS A 184 -4.22 11.70 -12.06
C CYS A 184 -3.42 12.04 -10.79
N VAL A 185 -2.25 11.41 -10.55
CA VAL A 185 -1.46 11.62 -9.33
C VAL A 185 -0.08 12.20 -9.62
N ASP A 186 0.45 13.00 -8.71
CA ASP A 186 1.78 13.63 -8.81
C ASP A 186 2.87 12.75 -8.23
N ILE A 187 2.53 11.95 -7.20
CA ILE A 187 3.47 11.10 -6.47
C ILE A 187 2.81 9.73 -6.27
N ILE A 188 3.58 8.66 -6.53
CA ILE A 188 3.20 7.31 -6.12
C ILE A 188 4.20 6.84 -5.06
N HIS A 189 3.68 6.41 -3.93
CA HIS A 189 4.41 5.78 -2.84
C HIS A 189 3.94 4.33 -2.70
N SER A 190 4.85 3.36 -2.71
CA SER A 190 4.54 1.95 -2.48
C SER A 190 5.68 1.26 -1.74
N ALA A 191 5.59 1.19 -0.42
CA ALA A 191 6.62 0.62 0.42
C ALA A 191 6.22 -0.73 1.02
N GLY A 192 6.89 -1.80 0.61
CA GLY A 192 6.63 -3.13 1.16
C GLY A 192 5.40 -3.83 0.58
N VAL A 193 4.99 -3.50 -0.65
CA VAL A 193 3.70 -3.92 -1.21
C VAL A 193 3.82 -4.71 -2.50
N LEU A 194 4.43 -4.16 -3.55
CA LEU A 194 4.33 -4.72 -4.89
C LEU A 194 4.89 -6.15 -5.01
N HIS A 195 5.87 -6.49 -4.20
CA HIS A 195 6.42 -7.85 -4.15
C HIS A 195 5.46 -8.89 -3.53
N HIS A 196 4.33 -8.45 -2.97
CA HIS A 196 3.23 -9.30 -2.51
C HIS A 196 2.09 -9.42 -3.54
N THR A 197 2.22 -8.81 -4.70
CA THR A 197 1.27 -9.02 -5.80
C THR A 197 1.66 -10.24 -6.62
N PRO A 198 0.71 -10.91 -7.30
CA PRO A 198 1.00 -12.04 -8.19
C PRO A 198 1.99 -11.70 -9.31
N ASP A 199 1.94 -10.47 -9.82
CA ASP A 199 2.79 -9.94 -10.89
C ASP A 199 3.32 -8.55 -10.50
N THR A 200 4.51 -8.51 -9.89
CA THR A 200 5.15 -7.29 -9.42
C THR A 200 5.37 -6.27 -10.55
N LEU A 201 5.94 -6.72 -11.68
CA LEU A 201 6.23 -5.85 -12.83
C LEU A 201 4.93 -5.35 -13.49
N GLY A 202 3.97 -6.24 -13.69
CA GLY A 202 2.69 -5.86 -14.28
C GLY A 202 1.92 -4.86 -13.41
N THR A 203 1.99 -5.01 -12.08
CA THR A 203 1.41 -4.05 -11.14
C THR A 203 2.14 -2.71 -11.19
N PHE A 204 3.48 -2.71 -11.21
CA PHE A 204 4.29 -1.50 -11.39
C PHE A 204 3.88 -0.74 -12.65
N ARG A 205 3.76 -1.43 -13.80
CA ARG A 205 3.36 -0.83 -15.08
C ARG A 205 1.97 -0.19 -15.03
N ARG A 206 1.02 -0.85 -14.37
CA ARG A 206 -0.35 -0.30 -14.23
C ARG A 206 -0.36 0.96 -13.37
N LEU A 207 0.46 1.00 -12.33
CA LEU A 207 0.62 2.19 -11.51
C LEU A 207 1.33 3.33 -12.26
N CYS A 208 2.29 3.05 -13.15
CA CYS A 208 2.90 4.09 -13.98
C CYS A 208 1.88 4.87 -14.81
N ARG A 209 0.78 4.21 -15.25
CA ARG A 209 -0.27 4.88 -16.04
C ARG A 209 -1.02 5.97 -15.27
N VAL A 210 -1.18 5.82 -13.95
CA VAL A 210 -1.90 6.82 -13.15
C VAL A 210 -1.03 8.02 -12.76
N LEU A 211 0.29 7.94 -13.00
CA LEU A 211 1.24 9.01 -12.71
C LEU A 211 1.19 10.10 -13.78
N LYS A 212 1.15 11.36 -13.35
CA LYS A 212 1.26 12.52 -14.25
C LYS A 212 2.65 12.63 -14.87
N PRO A 213 2.78 13.22 -16.07
CA PRO A 213 4.08 13.68 -16.55
C PRO A 213 4.77 14.59 -15.53
N GLY A 214 6.07 14.40 -15.32
CA GLY A 214 6.84 15.09 -14.26
C GLY A 214 6.69 14.48 -12.87
N GLY A 215 5.80 13.50 -12.71
CA GLY A 215 5.54 12.85 -11.43
C GLY A 215 6.66 11.92 -10.96
N THR A 216 6.60 11.53 -9.71
CA THR A 216 7.63 10.72 -9.04
C THR A 216 7.02 9.43 -8.51
N PHE A 217 7.67 8.30 -8.72
CA PHE A 217 7.26 7.00 -8.22
C PHE A 217 8.35 6.40 -7.34
N TYR A 218 8.03 6.17 -6.07
CA TYR A 218 8.87 5.47 -5.10
C TYR A 218 8.32 4.09 -4.81
N ILE A 219 9.21 3.07 -4.87
CA ILE A 219 8.92 1.70 -4.43
C ILE A 219 9.99 1.22 -3.46
N TRP A 220 9.57 0.37 -2.49
CA TRP A 220 10.48 -0.43 -1.68
C TRP A 220 10.11 -1.89 -1.82
N LEU A 221 11.10 -2.74 -2.19
CA LEU A 221 10.91 -4.16 -2.52
C LEU A 221 11.88 -5.04 -1.73
N TYR A 222 11.52 -6.31 -1.56
CA TYR A 222 12.42 -7.32 -1.01
C TYR A 222 13.62 -7.54 -1.93
N LYS A 223 14.81 -7.58 -1.30
CA LYS A 223 16.09 -7.78 -1.96
C LYS A 223 16.35 -9.28 -2.20
N ARG A 224 16.78 -9.60 -3.40
CA ARG A 224 17.25 -10.96 -3.71
C ARG A 224 18.57 -11.20 -3.01
N GLU A 225 18.57 -12.08 -1.99
CA GLU A 225 19.77 -12.53 -1.29
C GLU A 225 20.14 -13.94 -1.77
N GLU A 226 21.41 -14.15 -2.08
CA GLU A 226 21.91 -15.48 -2.42
C GLU A 226 22.00 -16.35 -1.16
N GLY A 227 21.40 -17.54 -1.16
CA GLY A 227 21.60 -18.61 -0.18
C GLY A 227 20.64 -18.71 1.01
N VAL A 228 19.92 -17.67 1.43
CA VAL A 228 19.00 -17.73 2.59
C VAL A 228 17.58 -18.13 2.19
N THR A 229 17.24 -17.99 0.92
CA THR A 229 15.88 -18.15 0.38
C THR A 229 15.37 -19.59 0.46
N THR A 230 16.22 -20.59 0.36
CA THR A 230 15.80 -22.01 0.17
C THR A 230 15.00 -22.57 1.36
N VAL A 231 15.39 -22.27 2.61
CA VAL A 231 14.68 -22.78 3.80
C VAL A 231 13.36 -22.03 3.99
N VAL A 232 13.41 -20.70 3.88
CA VAL A 232 12.21 -19.84 3.98
C VAL A 232 11.20 -20.24 2.90
N ASP A 233 11.64 -20.39 1.65
CA ASP A 233 10.78 -20.78 0.53
C ASP A 233 10.19 -22.19 0.70
N SER A 234 10.95 -23.11 1.28
CA SER A 234 10.46 -24.46 1.57
C SER A 234 9.37 -24.46 2.63
N LEU A 235 9.54 -23.67 3.69
CA LEU A 235 8.52 -23.48 4.72
C LEU A 235 7.30 -22.77 4.16
N ARG A 236 7.49 -21.74 3.33
CA ARG A 236 6.41 -21.01 2.66
C ARG A 236 5.53 -21.91 1.81
N LYS A 237 6.09 -22.93 1.13
CA LYS A 237 5.30 -23.92 0.35
C LYS A 237 4.23 -24.64 1.21
N VAL A 238 4.46 -24.76 2.50
CA VAL A 238 3.50 -25.38 3.44
C VAL A 238 2.59 -24.32 4.06
N THR A 239 3.17 -23.26 4.60
CA THR A 239 2.43 -22.24 5.36
C THR A 239 1.47 -21.45 4.48
N THR A 240 1.86 -21.13 3.26
CA THR A 240 0.98 -20.44 2.29
C THR A 240 -0.17 -21.31 1.77
N ARG A 241 -0.21 -22.61 2.05
CA ARG A 241 -1.38 -23.48 1.78
C ARG A 241 -2.35 -23.57 2.94
N MET A 242 -1.95 -23.15 4.13
CA MET A 242 -2.82 -23.10 5.30
C MET A 242 -3.88 -21.99 5.12
N ARG A 243 -5.04 -22.13 5.74
CA ARG A 243 -6.01 -21.02 5.81
C ARG A 243 -5.38 -19.85 6.57
N PRO A 244 -5.49 -18.59 6.11
CA PRO A 244 -4.85 -17.44 6.74
C PRO A 244 -5.14 -17.34 8.24
N ALA A 245 -6.40 -17.53 8.68
CA ALA A 245 -6.77 -17.53 10.08
C ALA A 245 -6.11 -18.65 10.91
N THR A 246 -5.88 -19.83 10.31
CA THR A 246 -5.16 -20.92 10.97
C THR A 246 -3.68 -20.56 11.13
N PHE A 247 -3.07 -20.03 10.07
CA PHE A 247 -1.66 -19.62 10.12
C PHE A 247 -1.44 -18.45 11.09
N ALA A 248 -2.35 -17.49 11.18
CA ALA A 248 -2.30 -16.41 12.15
C ALA A 248 -2.23 -16.93 13.61
N ARG A 249 -2.99 -18.00 13.95
CA ARG A 249 -2.90 -18.67 15.26
C ARG A 249 -1.55 -19.34 15.47
N VAL A 250 -1.03 -20.02 14.45
CA VAL A 250 0.31 -20.61 14.49
C VAL A 250 1.37 -19.55 14.72
N ALA A 251 1.31 -18.43 14.00
CA ALA A 251 2.23 -17.31 14.15
C ALA A 251 2.22 -16.74 15.58
N GLN A 252 1.04 -16.63 16.20
CA GLN A 252 0.93 -16.18 17.60
C GLN A 252 1.59 -17.15 18.61
N VAL A 253 1.42 -18.45 18.40
CA VAL A 253 2.06 -19.49 19.23
C VAL A 253 3.57 -19.49 19.03
N MET A 254 4.03 -19.28 17.79
CA MET A 254 5.43 -19.26 17.42
C MET A 254 6.14 -17.92 17.72
N ALA A 255 5.39 -16.86 18.02
CA ALA A 255 5.96 -15.54 18.28
C ALA A 255 6.94 -15.50 19.46
N PRO A 256 6.68 -16.11 20.65
CA PRO A 256 7.64 -16.12 21.75
C PRO A 256 8.97 -16.80 21.42
N PRO A 257 9.02 -18.04 20.89
CA PRO A 257 10.27 -18.66 20.51
C PRO A 257 10.99 -17.90 19.38
N PHE A 258 10.26 -17.31 18.45
CA PHE A 258 10.83 -16.49 17.39
C PHE A 258 11.44 -15.19 17.95
N GLN A 259 10.78 -14.56 18.91
CA GLN A 259 11.31 -13.39 19.62
C GLN A 259 12.58 -13.74 20.39
N ALA A 260 12.59 -14.87 21.12
CA ALA A 260 13.76 -15.37 21.83
C ALA A 260 14.94 -15.66 20.88
N PHE A 261 14.67 -16.30 19.75
CA PHE A 261 15.66 -16.51 18.69
C PHE A 261 16.29 -15.19 18.20
N ARG A 262 15.47 -14.17 17.93
CA ARG A 262 15.95 -12.85 17.51
C ARG A 262 16.83 -12.20 18.58
N TYR A 263 16.43 -12.34 19.84
CA TYR A 263 17.22 -11.81 20.97
C TYR A 263 18.59 -12.47 21.09
N VAL A 264 18.64 -13.80 20.98
CA VAL A 264 19.90 -14.56 20.98
C VAL A 264 20.75 -14.20 19.76
N ALA A 265 20.16 -14.11 18.57
CA ALA A 265 20.86 -13.72 17.35
C ALA A 265 21.50 -12.34 17.45
N ASN A 266 20.83 -11.39 18.12
CA ASN A 266 21.39 -10.07 18.41
C ASN A 266 22.54 -10.15 19.42
N ALA A 267 22.37 -10.92 20.50
CA ALA A 267 23.39 -11.05 21.56
C ALA A 267 24.70 -11.63 21.05
N VAL A 268 24.63 -12.60 20.14
CA VAL A 268 25.82 -13.17 19.49
C VAL A 268 26.28 -12.40 18.24
N LYS A 269 25.71 -11.22 18.00
CA LYS A 269 26.00 -10.36 16.83
C LYS A 269 25.88 -11.05 15.48
N TRP A 270 25.18 -12.19 15.45
CA TRP A 270 24.93 -12.90 14.20
C TRP A 270 24.06 -12.10 13.27
N ARG A 271 23.04 -11.46 13.85
CA ARG A 271 22.13 -10.57 13.10
C ARG A 271 21.62 -9.46 14.02
N ALA A 272 21.54 -8.23 13.49
CA ALA A 272 20.88 -7.11 14.16
C ALA A 272 19.37 -7.12 13.79
N TYR A 273 18.54 -7.42 14.77
CA TYR A 273 17.09 -7.27 14.66
C TYR A 273 16.63 -6.10 15.52
N PRO A 274 15.73 -5.24 15.10
CA PRO A 274 15.16 -4.24 15.98
C PRO A 274 14.48 -4.93 17.17
N PRO A 275 14.46 -4.32 18.35
CA PRO A 275 13.65 -4.77 19.47
C PRO A 275 12.20 -4.89 19.01
N THR A 276 11.53 -5.98 19.33
CA THR A 276 10.16 -6.20 18.94
C THR A 276 9.35 -6.81 20.06
N THR A 277 8.10 -6.42 20.13
CA THR A 277 7.11 -7.04 20.99
C THR A 277 6.76 -8.44 20.49
N ARG A 278 6.11 -9.25 21.33
CA ARG A 278 5.55 -10.55 20.93
C ARG A 278 4.61 -10.38 19.74
N ARG A 279 3.82 -9.32 19.73
CA ARG A 279 2.85 -9.01 18.67
C ARG A 279 3.54 -8.73 17.34
N GLU A 280 4.54 -7.85 17.33
CA GLU A 280 5.35 -7.59 16.12
C GLU A 280 6.12 -8.83 15.64
N SER A 281 6.48 -9.74 16.55
CA SER A 281 7.08 -11.02 16.18
C SER A 281 6.07 -11.93 15.47
N ALA A 282 4.80 -11.95 15.90
CA ALA A 282 3.72 -12.67 15.20
C ALA A 282 3.46 -12.05 13.82
N LEU A 283 3.41 -10.72 13.71
CA LEU A 283 3.26 -10.01 12.44
C LEU A 283 4.40 -10.33 11.48
N ALA A 284 5.65 -10.30 11.95
CA ALA A 284 6.80 -10.66 11.13
C ALA A 284 6.73 -12.12 10.60
N LEU A 285 6.16 -13.03 11.39
CA LEU A 285 5.92 -14.41 10.93
C LEU A 285 4.80 -14.46 9.89
N MET A 286 3.74 -13.68 10.05
CA MET A 286 2.64 -13.60 9.08
C MET A 286 3.12 -13.02 7.75
N ASP A 287 3.87 -11.94 7.78
CA ASP A 287 4.47 -11.31 6.60
C ASP A 287 5.45 -12.27 5.88
N ILE A 288 6.40 -12.85 6.61
CA ILE A 288 7.45 -13.71 6.03
C ILE A 288 6.89 -15.02 5.48
N PHE A 289 5.98 -15.67 6.19
CA PHE A 289 5.55 -17.04 5.91
C PHE A 289 4.08 -17.18 5.49
N GLY A 290 3.23 -16.19 5.76
CA GLY A 290 1.79 -16.24 5.48
C GLY A 290 1.42 -15.61 4.15
N ALA A 291 2.12 -14.58 3.71
CA ALA A 291 1.85 -13.88 2.46
C ALA A 291 1.94 -14.86 1.26
N PRO A 292 0.90 -14.99 0.43
CA PRO A 292 0.87 -15.92 -0.71
C PRO A 292 2.02 -15.66 -1.69
N HIS A 293 2.27 -14.41 -1.98
CA HIS A 293 3.36 -13.94 -2.84
C HIS A 293 4.42 -13.22 -2.02
N ALA A 294 5.68 -13.42 -2.35
CA ALA A 294 6.81 -12.66 -1.85
C ALA A 294 7.97 -12.80 -2.85
N HIS A 295 7.97 -11.91 -3.82
CA HIS A 295 8.98 -11.85 -4.85
C HIS A 295 10.18 -11.05 -4.37
N ALA A 296 11.39 -11.49 -4.74
CA ALA A 296 12.60 -10.76 -4.42
C ALA A 296 13.27 -10.28 -5.71
N HIS A 297 13.71 -9.04 -5.68
CA HIS A 297 14.23 -8.34 -6.86
C HIS A 297 15.63 -7.80 -6.64
N SER A 298 16.29 -7.39 -7.70
CA SER A 298 17.57 -6.67 -7.66
C SER A 298 17.39 -5.22 -8.13
N PHE A 299 18.25 -4.32 -7.65
CA PHE A 299 18.17 -2.93 -8.06
C PHE A 299 18.34 -2.74 -9.58
N PRO A 300 19.28 -3.44 -10.28
CA PRO A 300 19.37 -3.36 -11.74
C PRO A 300 18.11 -3.82 -12.48
N GLU A 301 17.46 -4.89 -11.99
CA GLU A 301 16.19 -5.38 -12.54
C GLU A 301 15.10 -4.30 -12.44
N VAL A 302 14.95 -3.70 -11.26
CA VAL A 302 13.95 -2.66 -11.01
C VAL A 302 14.26 -1.38 -11.80
N THR A 303 15.53 -1.01 -11.92
CA THR A 303 15.96 0.14 -12.74
C THR A 303 15.53 -0.04 -14.21
N ALA A 304 15.66 -1.25 -14.74
CA ALA A 304 15.20 -1.55 -16.10
C ALA A 304 13.68 -1.43 -16.27
N TRP A 305 12.89 -1.67 -15.21
CA TRP A 305 11.43 -1.43 -15.25
C TRP A 305 11.10 0.05 -15.43
N TYR A 306 11.77 0.91 -14.66
CA TYR A 306 11.59 2.37 -14.79
C TYR A 306 11.97 2.85 -16.20
N GLU A 307 13.09 2.37 -16.74
CA GLU A 307 13.55 2.71 -18.10
C GLU A 307 12.52 2.30 -19.16
N GLN A 308 11.98 1.06 -19.06
CA GLN A 308 10.96 0.56 -19.98
C GLN A 308 9.66 1.37 -19.96
N GLU A 309 9.30 1.92 -18.81
CA GLU A 309 8.10 2.75 -18.63
C GLU A 309 8.38 4.25 -18.90
N GLY A 310 9.53 4.59 -19.47
CA GLY A 310 9.84 5.93 -19.97
C GLY A 310 10.29 6.93 -18.89
N PHE A 311 10.69 6.47 -17.71
CA PHE A 311 11.32 7.35 -16.73
C PHE A 311 12.68 7.81 -17.23
N THR A 312 13.03 9.06 -16.96
CA THR A 312 14.32 9.62 -17.39
C THR A 312 15.39 9.56 -16.31
N THR A 313 14.99 9.45 -15.07
CA THR A 313 15.93 9.44 -13.93
C THR A 313 15.44 8.46 -12.88
N VAL A 314 16.35 7.61 -12.39
CA VAL A 314 16.12 6.67 -11.29
C VAL A 314 17.28 6.74 -10.31
N TRP A 315 16.99 6.69 -9.02
CA TRP A 315 18.01 6.67 -7.97
C TRP A 315 17.69 5.65 -6.87
N PRO A 316 18.73 5.04 -6.27
CA PRO A 316 18.57 4.16 -5.13
C PRO A 316 18.19 4.94 -3.88
N CYS A 317 17.32 4.34 -3.08
CA CYS A 317 16.89 4.84 -1.77
C CYS A 317 16.97 3.70 -0.76
N ASN A 318 17.04 4.01 0.54
CA ASN A 318 16.76 3.09 1.64
C ASN A 318 17.23 1.65 1.41
N ASP A 319 18.53 1.42 1.19
CA ASP A 319 19.08 0.06 1.16
C ASP A 319 19.19 -0.44 2.61
N ASP A 320 18.28 -1.30 2.99
CA ASP A 320 18.31 -1.98 4.26
C ASP A 320 18.52 -3.49 4.06
N ARG A 321 18.55 -4.22 5.16
CA ARG A 321 18.88 -5.64 5.12
C ARG A 321 17.86 -6.50 4.41
N ARG A 322 16.58 -6.12 4.41
CA ARG A 322 15.49 -6.91 3.82
C ARG A 322 15.17 -6.50 2.42
N GLY A 323 15.44 -5.24 2.07
CA GLY A 323 15.01 -4.68 0.83
C GLY A 323 15.75 -3.42 0.44
N PHE A 324 15.36 -2.86 -0.64
CA PHE A 324 15.87 -1.61 -1.18
C PHE A 324 14.74 -0.76 -1.73
N GLY A 325 14.91 0.54 -1.64
CA GLY A 325 14.06 1.51 -2.31
C GLY A 325 14.64 1.93 -3.65
N ALA A 326 13.76 2.19 -4.60
CA ALA A 326 14.06 2.86 -5.85
C ALA A 326 13.05 3.97 -6.07
N CYS A 327 13.50 5.11 -6.52
CA CYS A 327 12.64 6.21 -6.88
C CYS A 327 12.98 6.70 -8.28
N GLY A 328 11.96 6.94 -9.09
CA GLY A 328 12.12 7.44 -10.46
C GLY A 328 11.23 8.63 -10.73
N ARG A 329 11.64 9.45 -11.70
CA ARG A 329 10.87 10.60 -12.19
C ARG A 329 10.52 10.44 -13.65
N LEU A 330 9.22 10.53 -13.98
CA LEU A 330 8.76 10.68 -15.35
C LEU A 330 9.17 12.03 -15.90
N PRO A 331 9.51 12.13 -17.20
CA PRO A 331 9.77 13.41 -17.81
C PRO A 331 8.51 14.29 -17.80
N ALA A 332 8.68 15.59 -17.58
CA ALA A 332 7.66 16.56 -18.01
C ALA A 332 7.58 16.55 -19.55
N HIS A 333 6.46 17.01 -20.13
CA HIS A 333 6.27 17.01 -21.58
C HIS A 333 7.41 17.67 -22.36
N GLU A 334 8.08 18.66 -21.75
CA GLU A 334 9.22 19.40 -22.34
C GLU A 334 10.54 18.61 -22.30
N ASP A 335 10.64 17.60 -21.44
CA ASP A 335 11.87 16.83 -21.17
C ASP A 335 11.86 15.39 -21.74
N ALA A 336 10.88 15.04 -22.53
CA ALA A 336 10.67 13.67 -23.04
C ALA A 336 11.82 13.10 -23.89
N SER A 337 12.75 13.94 -24.35
CA SER A 337 13.91 13.53 -25.16
C SER A 337 15.18 13.27 -24.35
N ARG A 338 15.15 13.44 -23.02
CA ARG A 338 16.34 13.21 -22.18
C ARG A 338 16.68 11.72 -22.11
N PRO A 339 17.97 11.36 -22.21
CA PRO A 339 18.38 9.96 -22.05
C PRO A 339 18.14 9.49 -20.62
N PHE A 340 17.85 8.20 -20.47
CA PHE A 340 17.71 7.57 -19.16
C PHE A 340 19.03 7.65 -18.36
N ALA A 341 18.94 7.99 -17.09
CA ALA A 341 20.07 8.08 -16.17
C ALA A 341 19.77 7.44 -14.81
N VAL A 342 20.72 6.65 -14.32
CA VAL A 342 20.78 6.22 -12.93
C VAL A 342 21.69 7.19 -12.19
N VAL A 343 21.14 7.91 -11.22
CA VAL A 343 21.93 8.86 -10.42
C VAL A 343 22.24 8.21 -9.06
N SER A 344 23.48 8.35 -8.62
CA SER A 344 23.95 7.72 -7.37
C SER A 344 23.54 8.46 -6.10
N THR A 345 22.95 9.65 -6.24
CA THR A 345 22.48 10.49 -5.13
C THR A 345 21.16 11.15 -5.48
N PRO A 346 20.26 11.36 -4.50
CA PRO A 346 19.06 12.15 -4.71
C PRO A 346 19.40 13.54 -5.28
N LEU A 347 18.52 14.05 -6.14
CA LEU A 347 18.70 15.34 -6.81
C LEU A 347 18.98 16.47 -5.80
N PRO A 348 19.75 17.52 -6.18
CA PRO A 348 20.03 18.66 -5.31
C PRO A 348 18.73 19.33 -4.85
N GLY A 349 18.53 19.40 -3.58
CA GLY A 349 17.33 19.87 -2.87
C GLY A 349 17.12 19.16 -1.55
N GLN A 350 17.67 17.95 -1.39
CA GLN A 350 17.53 17.16 -0.17
C GLN A 350 18.60 17.44 0.90
N ARG A 351 19.71 18.16 0.56
CA ARG A 351 20.81 18.42 1.52
C ARG A 351 20.65 19.69 2.37
N GLU A 352 19.65 20.52 2.11
CA GLU A 352 19.48 21.77 2.87
C GLU A 352 18.68 21.62 4.17
N ASN A 353 17.99 20.50 4.38
CA ASN A 353 17.18 20.31 5.60
C ASN A 353 17.93 19.70 6.79
N ASP A 354 19.17 19.21 6.63
CA ASP A 354 19.95 18.63 7.74
C ASP A 354 20.76 19.68 8.56
N ARG A 355 20.55 20.97 8.35
CA ARG A 355 21.29 22.04 9.05
C ARG A 355 20.41 23.04 9.82
N GLN A 356 19.13 22.74 10.01
CA GLN A 356 18.26 23.56 10.85
C GLN A 356 17.49 22.67 11.82
N ASP A 357 18.22 22.09 12.78
CA ASP A 357 17.75 21.72 14.12
C ASP A 357 18.88 22.01 15.12
#